data_1a79b8248d95c84b8f2477885011d43a
#
_entry.id   1a79b8248d95c84b8f2477885011d43a
#
_cell.length_a   1.000
_cell.length_b   1.000
_cell.length_c   1.000
_cell.angle_alpha   90.00
_cell.angle_beta   90.00
_cell.angle_gamma   90.00
#
_symmetry.space_group_name_H-M   'P 1'
#
loop_
_entity.id
_entity.type
_entity.pdbx_description
1 polymer ?
#
loop_
_entity_poly.entity_id
_entity_poly.type
_entity_poly.pdbx_seq_one_letter_code
_entity_poly.pdbx_strand_id
1 'polypeptide(L)'
;MALSTAVTSGFDLVKQLQEWSKNNFKQNTIFCTIDVTDLYTMVPQIEGVLSLRKMLNELKLKQVGKLKIETIIRLSRFVMTNNYFSYNGQFYHQVRGGAMGSPLTLTISNCYMYFFERQIVNQIRNSGGLYFRYIDDIFITINWPVRHLLKQVDRWNKFDENINLSANIGSTVNFLDLNIENQDGQLYTTVFQKPSHEPNYLPFNSIHPLHMKKNIPFAMLLRAIRYCSTFQLFLNEREKLRMALLLNKYPNKIIDEQFNNMLLKFNVNEPLTVNNYIRYRQIVINSPIKEKQLVNYEKSIFVHFTYCSSMKTFPIKFHTLWEKYFDKSPINEVTPILGTRNVDNLQRRLIHTKSKN
;
A
#
# COMPACT_ATOMS: atom_id res chain seq x y z
N MET A 1 -11.75 4.79 -14.14
CA MET A 1 -11.31 3.79 -15.14
C MET A 1 -10.09 3.00 -14.64
N ALA A 2 -8.98 3.63 -14.29
CA ALA A 2 -7.82 2.92 -13.69
C ALA A 2 -8.12 2.25 -12.34
N LEU A 3 -9.13 2.69 -11.62
CA LEU A 3 -9.53 2.16 -10.31
C LEU A 3 -10.12 0.74 -10.35
N SER A 4 -10.60 0.27 -11.50
CA SER A 4 -11.23 -1.06 -11.59
C SER A 4 -10.23 -2.22 -11.65
N THR A 5 -8.97 -1.93 -11.90
CA THR A 5 -7.86 -2.92 -11.95
C THR A 5 -6.83 -2.69 -10.85
N ALA A 6 -6.84 -1.51 -10.20
CA ALA A 6 -5.91 -1.18 -9.15
C ALA A 6 -6.39 -1.70 -7.80
N VAL A 7 -5.51 -2.36 -7.06
CA VAL A 7 -5.69 -2.66 -5.63
C VAL A 7 -4.83 -1.71 -4.80
N THR A 8 -5.33 -1.34 -3.64
CA THR A 8 -4.65 -0.42 -2.72
C THR A 8 -3.86 -1.14 -1.63
N SER A 9 -4.15 -2.42 -1.41
CA SER A 9 -3.53 -3.24 -0.37
C SER A 9 -3.89 -4.71 -0.54
N GLY A 10 -3.16 -5.61 0.11
CA GLY A 10 -3.53 -7.03 0.19
C GLY A 10 -4.92 -7.25 0.81
N PHE A 11 -5.38 -6.37 1.71
CA PHE A 11 -6.74 -6.44 2.25
C PHE A 11 -7.82 -6.20 1.19
N ASP A 12 -7.62 -5.23 0.31
CA ASP A 12 -8.52 -4.96 -0.81
C ASP A 12 -8.61 -6.17 -1.74
N LEU A 13 -7.46 -6.78 -2.04
CA LEU A 13 -7.42 -8.04 -2.80
C LEU A 13 -8.20 -9.16 -2.12
N VAL A 14 -8.01 -9.38 -0.80
CA VAL A 14 -8.75 -10.43 -0.06
C VAL A 14 -10.24 -10.28 -0.23
N LYS A 15 -10.77 -9.06 -0.10
CA LYS A 15 -12.19 -8.78 -0.23
C LYS A 15 -12.71 -9.13 -1.63
N GLN A 16 -12.01 -8.70 -2.66
CA GLN A 16 -12.40 -8.93 -4.05
C GLN A 16 -12.24 -10.41 -4.45
N LEU A 17 -11.18 -11.07 -3.97
CA LEU A 17 -10.92 -12.47 -4.22
C LEU A 17 -11.99 -13.37 -3.56
N GLN A 18 -12.42 -13.03 -2.34
CA GLN A 18 -13.51 -13.74 -1.68
C GLN A 18 -14.84 -13.62 -2.43
N GLU A 19 -15.16 -12.45 -2.95
CA GLU A 19 -16.39 -12.26 -3.72
C GLU A 19 -16.36 -13.04 -5.03
N TRP A 20 -15.25 -12.95 -5.75
CA TRP A 20 -15.07 -13.70 -7.00
C TRP A 20 -15.09 -15.21 -6.79
N SER A 21 -14.50 -15.70 -5.69
CA SER A 21 -14.38 -17.14 -5.41
C SER A 21 -15.73 -17.85 -5.22
N LYS A 22 -16.76 -17.15 -4.77
CA LYS A 22 -18.09 -17.73 -4.55
C LYS A 22 -18.67 -18.42 -5.79
N ASN A 23 -18.39 -17.89 -6.99
CA ASN A 23 -19.01 -18.35 -8.23
C ASN A 23 -18.01 -18.91 -9.25
N ASN A 24 -16.71 -18.61 -9.11
CA ASN A 24 -15.74 -18.86 -10.17
C ASN A 24 -14.61 -19.80 -9.77
N PHE A 25 -14.40 -20.03 -8.47
CA PHE A 25 -13.29 -20.81 -7.96
C PHE A 25 -13.50 -22.31 -8.20
N LYS A 26 -12.47 -22.97 -8.72
CA LYS A 26 -12.49 -24.39 -9.08
C LYS A 26 -11.19 -25.06 -8.62
N GLN A 27 -11.20 -26.39 -8.61
CA GLN A 27 -10.00 -27.18 -8.29
C GLN A 27 -8.83 -26.86 -9.23
N ASN A 28 -9.10 -26.59 -10.49
CA ASN A 28 -8.09 -26.24 -11.50
C ASN A 28 -7.83 -24.74 -11.64
N THR A 29 -8.35 -23.90 -10.73
CA THR A 29 -8.04 -22.47 -10.72
C THR A 29 -6.56 -22.29 -10.40
N ILE A 30 -5.87 -21.56 -11.26
CA ILE A 30 -4.46 -21.17 -11.08
C ILE A 30 -4.34 -19.69 -10.76
N PHE A 31 -3.29 -19.37 -10.04
CA PHE A 31 -2.88 -18.00 -9.78
C PHE A 31 -1.64 -17.66 -10.60
N CYS A 32 -1.52 -16.41 -10.97
CA CYS A 32 -0.35 -15.89 -11.63
C CYS A 32 -0.02 -14.53 -11.03
N THR A 33 1.20 -14.38 -10.55
CA THR A 33 1.79 -13.08 -10.23
C THR A 33 2.77 -12.70 -11.32
N ILE A 34 2.72 -11.44 -11.75
CA ILE A 34 3.60 -10.93 -12.80
C ILE A 34 4.28 -9.67 -12.25
N ASP A 35 5.59 -9.66 -12.32
CA ASP A 35 6.41 -8.48 -12.06
C ASP A 35 6.69 -7.77 -13.37
N VAL A 36 6.52 -6.44 -13.38
CA VAL A 36 6.92 -5.59 -14.51
C VAL A 36 8.34 -5.11 -14.26
N THR A 37 9.28 -5.76 -14.90
CA THR A 37 10.71 -5.54 -14.67
C THR A 37 11.10 -4.10 -14.99
N ASP A 38 11.75 -3.45 -14.02
CA ASP A 38 12.35 -2.13 -14.16
C ASP A 38 11.39 -1.02 -14.67
N LEU A 39 10.08 -1.11 -14.36
CA LEU A 39 9.04 -0.24 -14.89
C LEU A 39 9.43 1.25 -14.90
N TYR A 40 9.94 1.78 -13.78
CA TYR A 40 10.22 3.23 -13.66
C TYR A 40 11.38 3.70 -14.54
N THR A 41 12.34 2.84 -14.83
CA THR A 41 13.52 3.16 -15.65
C THR A 41 13.31 2.82 -17.12
N MET A 42 12.34 1.96 -17.41
CA MET A 42 12.07 1.49 -18.77
C MET A 42 11.02 2.33 -19.52
N VAL A 43 10.06 2.95 -18.83
CA VAL A 43 9.05 3.80 -19.49
C VAL A 43 9.73 4.96 -20.22
N PRO A 44 9.57 5.08 -21.55
CA PRO A 44 10.14 6.20 -22.30
C PRO A 44 9.54 7.53 -21.84
N GLN A 45 10.39 8.56 -21.69
CA GLN A 45 9.99 9.84 -21.09
C GLN A 45 8.88 10.54 -21.88
N ILE A 46 9.00 10.56 -23.22
CA ILE A 46 8.04 11.26 -24.10
C ILE A 46 6.71 10.49 -24.12
N GLU A 47 6.75 9.21 -24.42
CA GLU A 47 5.58 8.32 -24.52
C GLU A 47 4.85 8.22 -23.16
N GLY A 48 5.61 8.21 -22.06
CA GLY A 48 5.05 8.28 -20.71
C GLY A 48 4.25 9.56 -20.48
N VAL A 49 4.79 10.74 -20.85
CA VAL A 49 4.08 12.02 -20.75
C VAL A 49 2.88 12.07 -21.71
N LEU A 50 2.98 11.48 -22.91
CA LEU A 50 1.87 11.36 -23.83
C LEU A 50 0.76 10.46 -23.28
N SER A 51 1.10 9.40 -22.56
CA SER A 51 0.13 8.55 -21.86
C SER A 51 -0.63 9.32 -20.77
N LEU A 52 0.06 10.18 -20.01
CA LEU A 52 -0.60 11.09 -19.06
C LEU A 52 -1.59 12.03 -19.80
N ARG A 53 -1.19 12.64 -20.92
CA ARG A 53 -2.09 13.47 -21.74
C ARG A 53 -3.31 12.70 -22.21
N LYS A 54 -3.10 11.48 -22.72
CA LYS A 54 -4.18 10.61 -23.19
C LYS A 54 -5.15 10.27 -22.07
N MET A 55 -4.66 9.97 -20.87
CA MET A 55 -5.49 9.71 -19.69
C MET A 55 -6.35 10.94 -19.32
N LEU A 56 -5.75 12.13 -19.25
CA LEU A 56 -6.48 13.36 -18.94
C LEU A 56 -7.56 13.69 -19.98
N ASN A 57 -7.29 13.40 -21.26
CA ASN A 57 -8.27 13.55 -22.35
C ASN A 57 -9.42 12.54 -22.25
N GLU A 58 -9.14 11.26 -21.93
CA GLU A 58 -10.17 10.23 -21.70
C GLU A 58 -11.09 10.60 -20.52
N LEU A 59 -10.54 11.24 -19.50
CA LEU A 59 -11.29 11.77 -18.35
C LEU A 59 -12.05 13.07 -18.69
N LYS A 60 -11.94 13.59 -19.93
CA LYS A 60 -12.56 14.83 -20.41
C LYS A 60 -12.24 16.04 -19.52
N LEU A 61 -11.09 16.05 -18.89
CA LEU A 61 -10.63 17.16 -18.06
C LEU A 61 -10.09 18.28 -18.96
N LYS A 62 -10.36 19.53 -18.60
CA LYS A 62 -9.76 20.73 -19.24
C LYS A 62 -8.66 21.32 -18.36
N GLN A 63 -8.77 21.10 -17.06
CA GLN A 63 -7.82 21.56 -16.04
C GLN A 63 -7.85 20.63 -14.82
N VAL A 64 -6.80 20.65 -14.03
CA VAL A 64 -6.71 19.99 -12.70
C VAL A 64 -6.35 21.07 -11.68
N GLY A 65 -7.24 21.31 -10.73
CA GLY A 65 -7.13 22.47 -9.85
C GLY A 65 -7.13 23.78 -10.67
N LYS A 66 -6.10 24.60 -10.49
CA LYS A 66 -5.92 25.88 -11.19
C LYS A 66 -5.06 25.76 -12.48
N LEU A 67 -4.56 24.57 -12.81
CA LEU A 67 -3.64 24.36 -13.92
C LEU A 67 -4.35 23.78 -15.14
N LYS A 68 -4.11 24.40 -16.31
CA LYS A 68 -4.55 23.86 -17.61
C LYS A 68 -3.78 22.60 -17.96
N ILE A 69 -4.41 21.65 -18.65
CA ILE A 69 -3.76 20.37 -19.04
C ILE A 69 -2.46 20.64 -19.80
N GLU A 70 -2.44 21.59 -20.73
CA GLU A 70 -1.23 21.90 -21.49
C GLU A 70 -0.06 22.32 -20.59
N THR A 71 -0.34 23.09 -19.55
CA THR A 71 0.68 23.48 -18.54
C THR A 71 1.18 22.26 -17.78
N ILE A 72 0.27 21.37 -17.36
CA ILE A 72 0.65 20.13 -16.65
C ILE A 72 1.57 19.27 -17.54
N ILE A 73 1.23 19.09 -18.80
CA ILE A 73 2.02 18.27 -19.73
C ILE A 73 3.41 18.90 -19.98
N ARG A 74 3.50 20.22 -20.16
CA ARG A 74 4.79 20.92 -20.31
C ARG A 74 5.68 20.78 -19.07
N LEU A 75 5.09 20.98 -17.88
CA LEU A 75 5.83 20.80 -16.62
C LEU A 75 6.25 19.35 -16.40
N SER A 76 5.36 18.39 -16.70
CA SER A 76 5.69 16.96 -16.58
C SER A 76 6.82 16.57 -17.53
N ARG A 77 6.79 17.03 -18.76
CA ARG A 77 7.89 16.82 -19.72
C ARG A 77 9.18 17.43 -19.21
N PHE A 78 9.13 18.69 -18.75
CA PHE A 78 10.31 19.38 -18.22
C PHE A 78 10.95 18.59 -17.07
N VAL A 79 10.17 18.13 -16.09
CA VAL A 79 10.68 17.35 -14.95
C VAL A 79 11.26 16.00 -15.42
N MET A 80 10.58 15.28 -16.29
CA MET A 80 11.05 13.97 -16.77
C MET A 80 12.34 14.07 -17.57
N THR A 81 12.49 15.11 -18.42
CA THR A 81 13.67 15.26 -19.28
C THR A 81 14.83 16.01 -18.64
N ASN A 82 14.66 16.54 -17.42
CA ASN A 82 15.71 17.24 -16.68
C ASN A 82 15.98 16.57 -15.32
N ASN A 83 15.98 15.26 -15.28
CA ASN A 83 16.23 14.49 -14.09
C ASN A 83 17.71 14.05 -14.02
N TYR A 84 18.34 14.28 -12.85
CA TYR A 84 19.74 13.96 -12.61
C TYR A 84 19.89 13.12 -11.34
N PHE A 85 20.85 12.23 -11.33
CA PHE A 85 21.23 11.46 -10.15
C PHE A 85 22.74 11.50 -9.93
N SER A 86 23.18 11.27 -8.70
CA SER A 86 24.60 11.19 -8.39
C SER A 86 25.01 9.73 -8.12
N TYR A 87 26.13 9.33 -8.69
CA TYR A 87 26.74 8.03 -8.47
C TYR A 87 28.26 8.18 -8.38
N ASN A 88 28.89 7.62 -7.36
CA ASN A 88 30.33 7.74 -7.10
C ASN A 88 30.85 9.19 -7.17
N GLY A 89 30.09 10.15 -6.64
CA GLY A 89 30.47 11.56 -6.61
C GLY A 89 30.30 12.31 -7.94
N GLN A 90 29.86 11.66 -8.99
CA GLN A 90 29.57 12.28 -10.30
C GLN A 90 28.06 12.44 -10.51
N PHE A 91 27.66 13.39 -11.35
CA PHE A 91 26.28 13.63 -11.73
C PHE A 91 26.00 13.07 -13.13
N TYR A 92 24.90 12.37 -13.23
CA TYR A 92 24.44 11.75 -14.49
C TYR A 92 23.06 12.26 -14.85
N HIS A 93 22.86 12.58 -16.12
CA HIS A 93 21.55 12.93 -16.66
C HIS A 93 20.79 11.64 -16.98
N GLN A 94 19.57 11.50 -16.48
CA GLN A 94 18.70 10.36 -16.77
C GLN A 94 17.98 10.58 -18.09
N VAL A 95 18.39 9.85 -19.13
CA VAL A 95 17.83 9.96 -20.51
C VAL A 95 16.62 9.07 -20.75
N ARG A 96 16.33 8.11 -19.88
CA ARG A 96 15.19 7.19 -19.98
C ARG A 96 14.56 6.96 -18.60
N GLY A 97 13.25 6.74 -18.60
CA GLY A 97 12.52 6.57 -17.35
C GLY A 97 12.48 7.82 -16.49
N GLY A 98 12.18 7.63 -15.22
CA GLY A 98 12.15 8.70 -14.22
C GLY A 98 12.66 8.22 -12.86
N ALA A 99 12.87 9.16 -11.95
CA ALA A 99 13.40 8.87 -10.62
C ALA A 99 12.47 7.97 -9.82
N MET A 100 13.01 6.89 -9.23
CA MET A 100 12.32 6.10 -8.24
C MET A 100 11.97 6.96 -7.02
N GLY A 101 10.72 6.85 -6.55
CA GLY A 101 10.22 7.66 -5.43
C GLY A 101 9.64 9.02 -5.84
N SER A 102 9.75 9.42 -7.11
CA SER A 102 9.04 10.61 -7.63
C SER A 102 7.55 10.33 -7.81
N PRO A 103 6.64 11.11 -7.20
CA PRO A 103 5.19 10.95 -7.42
C PRO A 103 4.79 11.15 -8.88
N LEU A 104 5.51 12.00 -9.61
CA LEU A 104 5.26 12.22 -11.04
C LEU A 104 5.63 10.97 -11.85
N THR A 105 6.81 10.37 -11.62
CA THR A 105 7.23 9.13 -12.28
C THR A 105 6.22 8.02 -12.03
N LEU A 106 5.78 7.84 -10.77
CA LEU A 106 4.74 6.87 -10.41
C LEU A 106 3.44 7.11 -11.20
N THR A 107 2.99 8.37 -11.29
CA THR A 107 1.77 8.73 -12.00
C THR A 107 1.88 8.44 -13.50
N ILE A 108 3.01 8.80 -14.12
CA ILE A 108 3.27 8.58 -15.55
C ILE A 108 3.34 7.07 -15.85
N SER A 109 4.08 6.31 -15.03
CA SER A 109 4.18 4.84 -15.18
C SER A 109 2.82 4.17 -15.04
N ASN A 110 1.98 4.61 -14.10
CA ASN A 110 0.61 4.10 -13.96
C ASN A 110 -0.27 4.44 -15.17
N CYS A 111 -0.13 5.63 -15.77
CA CYS A 111 -0.85 5.98 -17.00
C CYS A 111 -0.37 5.12 -18.18
N TYR A 112 0.94 4.89 -18.30
CA TYR A 112 1.53 4.07 -19.34
C TYR A 112 1.03 2.62 -19.25
N MET A 113 1.11 2.03 -18.06
CA MET A 113 0.62 0.69 -17.78
C MET A 113 -0.89 0.54 -18.02
N TYR A 114 -1.70 1.56 -17.71
CA TYR A 114 -3.14 1.51 -17.98
C TYR A 114 -3.46 1.27 -19.45
N PHE A 115 -2.74 1.89 -20.37
CA PHE A 115 -2.94 1.68 -21.81
C PHE A 115 -2.39 0.35 -22.29
N PHE A 116 -1.25 -0.06 -21.76
CA PHE A 116 -0.64 -1.36 -22.05
C PHE A 116 -1.56 -2.52 -21.63
N GLU A 117 -2.07 -2.49 -20.40
CA GLU A 117 -2.83 -3.61 -19.81
C GLU A 117 -4.27 -3.77 -20.32
N ARG A 118 -4.83 -2.80 -21.06
CA ARG A 118 -6.27 -2.81 -21.46
C ARG A 118 -6.70 -4.08 -22.17
N GLN A 119 -5.91 -4.59 -23.10
CA GLN A 119 -6.22 -5.81 -23.84
C GLN A 119 -6.12 -7.05 -22.95
N ILE A 120 -5.12 -7.09 -22.06
CA ILE A 120 -4.89 -8.17 -21.10
C ILE A 120 -6.08 -8.25 -20.13
N VAL A 121 -6.47 -7.11 -19.56
CA VAL A 121 -7.61 -7.01 -18.64
C VAL A 121 -8.89 -7.52 -19.29
N ASN A 122 -9.19 -7.09 -20.52
CA ASN A 122 -10.38 -7.53 -21.24
C ASN A 122 -10.34 -9.05 -21.51
N GLN A 123 -9.19 -9.59 -21.91
CA GLN A 123 -9.01 -11.01 -22.17
C GLN A 123 -9.24 -11.84 -20.91
N ILE A 124 -8.66 -11.44 -19.78
CA ILE A 124 -8.82 -12.14 -18.49
C ILE A 124 -10.26 -12.07 -18.01
N ARG A 125 -10.89 -10.89 -18.04
CA ARG A 125 -12.29 -10.71 -17.60
C ARG A 125 -13.28 -11.47 -18.44
N ASN A 126 -13.13 -11.48 -19.75
CA ASN A 126 -13.98 -12.25 -20.67
C ASN A 126 -13.88 -13.76 -20.42
N SER A 127 -12.80 -14.22 -19.83
CA SER A 127 -12.61 -15.63 -19.43
C SER A 127 -13.06 -15.93 -17.98
N GLY A 128 -13.74 -14.98 -17.33
CA GLY A 128 -14.20 -15.11 -15.94
C GLY A 128 -13.09 -15.02 -14.90
N GLY A 129 -11.88 -14.60 -15.28
CA GLY A 129 -10.74 -14.39 -14.37
C GLY A 129 -10.76 -13.01 -13.70
N LEU A 130 -9.89 -12.85 -12.69
CA LEU A 130 -9.58 -11.55 -12.10
C LEU A 130 -8.22 -11.05 -12.58
N TYR A 131 -8.12 -9.75 -12.70
CA TYR A 131 -6.88 -9.02 -12.95
C TYR A 131 -6.80 -7.84 -12.00
N PHE A 132 -5.71 -7.77 -11.23
CA PHE A 132 -5.40 -6.65 -10.36
C PHE A 132 -3.94 -6.25 -10.50
N ARG A 133 -3.67 -4.96 -10.34
CA ARG A 133 -2.33 -4.40 -10.36
C ARG A 133 -2.10 -3.47 -9.16
N TYR A 134 -0.93 -3.63 -8.55
CA TYR A 134 -0.38 -2.72 -7.56
C TYR A 134 0.97 -2.22 -8.08
N ILE A 135 0.97 -1.06 -8.74
CA ILE A 135 2.14 -0.43 -9.38
C ILE A 135 2.72 -1.33 -10.49
N ASP A 136 3.78 -2.06 -10.19
CA ASP A 136 4.53 -3.01 -11.04
C ASP A 136 4.11 -4.46 -10.82
N ASP A 137 3.52 -4.77 -9.69
CA ASP A 137 3.03 -6.09 -9.37
C ASP A 137 1.62 -6.34 -9.94
N ILE A 138 1.45 -7.40 -10.71
CA ILE A 138 0.16 -7.83 -11.28
C ILE A 138 -0.24 -9.16 -10.66
N PHE A 139 -1.52 -9.31 -10.31
CA PHE A 139 -2.13 -10.55 -9.85
C PHE A 139 -3.27 -10.96 -10.78
N ILE A 140 -3.24 -12.22 -11.20
CA ILE A 140 -4.27 -12.81 -12.06
C ILE A 140 -4.74 -14.13 -11.42
N THR A 141 -6.05 -14.38 -11.47
CA THR A 141 -6.62 -15.70 -11.22
C THR A 141 -7.44 -16.13 -12.41
N ILE A 142 -7.27 -17.38 -12.86
CA ILE A 142 -7.86 -17.88 -14.11
C ILE A 142 -8.00 -19.40 -14.10
N ASN A 143 -8.97 -19.90 -14.87
CA ASN A 143 -9.22 -21.33 -15.05
C ASN A 143 -8.63 -21.87 -16.38
N TRP A 144 -7.53 -21.31 -16.85
CA TRP A 144 -6.83 -21.76 -18.04
C TRP A 144 -5.80 -22.85 -17.72
N PRO A 145 -5.46 -23.73 -18.70
CA PRO A 145 -4.28 -24.55 -18.60
C PRO A 145 -3.02 -23.69 -18.49
N VAL A 146 -2.04 -24.08 -17.66
CA VAL A 146 -0.77 -23.36 -17.45
C VAL A 146 -0.06 -23.07 -18.76
N ARG A 147 0.00 -24.06 -19.69
CA ARG A 147 0.60 -23.89 -21.01
C ARG A 147 -0.04 -22.77 -21.84
N HIS A 148 -1.36 -22.59 -21.69
CA HIS A 148 -2.07 -21.53 -22.39
C HIS A 148 -1.70 -20.17 -21.82
N LEU A 149 -1.68 -20.04 -20.49
CA LEU A 149 -1.31 -18.79 -19.82
C LEU A 149 0.13 -18.38 -20.15
N LEU A 150 1.09 -19.31 -20.13
CA LEU A 150 2.48 -19.04 -20.54
C LEU A 150 2.56 -18.44 -21.95
N LYS A 151 1.87 -19.07 -22.92
CA LYS A 151 1.81 -18.53 -24.30
C LYS A 151 1.19 -17.13 -24.37
N GLN A 152 0.23 -16.84 -23.50
CA GLN A 152 -0.36 -15.50 -23.44
C GLN A 152 0.63 -14.48 -22.85
N VAL A 153 1.38 -14.83 -21.80
CA VAL A 153 2.43 -13.96 -21.23
C VAL A 153 3.50 -13.67 -22.29
N ASP A 154 3.96 -14.67 -23.06
CA ASP A 154 4.89 -14.46 -24.14
C ASP A 154 4.34 -13.53 -25.24
N ARG A 155 3.03 -13.60 -25.50
CA ARG A 155 2.34 -12.70 -26.43
C ARG A 155 2.23 -11.29 -25.87
N TRP A 156 1.90 -11.13 -24.57
CA TRP A 156 1.78 -9.83 -23.91
C TRP A 156 3.12 -9.10 -23.86
N ASN A 157 4.22 -9.83 -23.69
CA ASN A 157 5.59 -9.28 -23.78
C ASN A 157 5.95 -8.69 -25.15
N LYS A 158 5.16 -8.98 -26.19
CA LYS A 158 5.36 -8.41 -27.54
C LYS A 158 4.50 -7.17 -27.81
N PHE A 159 3.67 -6.74 -26.84
CA PHE A 159 2.81 -5.57 -27.03
C PHE A 159 3.56 -4.25 -26.95
N ASP A 160 4.65 -4.23 -26.19
CA ASP A 160 5.48 -3.05 -25.98
C ASP A 160 6.92 -3.46 -25.65
N GLU A 161 7.88 -2.95 -26.39
CA GLU A 161 9.30 -3.26 -26.21
C GLU A 161 9.90 -2.75 -24.89
N ASN A 162 9.22 -1.80 -24.26
CA ASN A 162 9.65 -1.17 -23.01
C ASN A 162 9.07 -1.86 -21.78
N ILE A 163 8.15 -2.81 -21.95
CA ILE A 163 7.50 -3.53 -20.86
C ILE A 163 7.90 -5.00 -20.93
N ASN A 164 8.57 -5.46 -19.87
CA ASN A 164 8.96 -6.84 -19.71
C ASN A 164 8.26 -7.48 -18.53
N LEU A 165 7.45 -8.51 -18.79
CA LEU A 165 6.63 -9.23 -17.84
C LEU A 165 7.32 -10.52 -17.41
N SER A 166 7.60 -10.67 -16.12
CA SER A 166 8.11 -11.90 -15.50
C SER A 166 7.00 -12.57 -14.69
N ALA A 167 6.55 -13.74 -15.12
CA ALA A 167 5.38 -14.43 -14.53
C ALA A 167 5.80 -15.59 -13.63
N ASN A 168 5.14 -15.69 -12.46
CA ASN A 168 5.15 -16.85 -11.59
C ASN A 168 3.74 -17.43 -11.50
N ILE A 169 3.58 -18.72 -11.91
CA ILE A 169 2.27 -19.37 -12.07
C ILE A 169 2.23 -20.63 -11.19
N GLY A 170 1.16 -20.78 -10.43
CA GLY A 170 0.99 -21.95 -9.57
C GLY A 170 -0.38 -22.01 -8.87
N SER A 171 -0.57 -23.07 -8.09
CA SER A 171 -1.68 -23.19 -7.14
C SER A 171 -1.43 -22.37 -5.88
N THR A 172 -0.20 -21.94 -5.63
CA THR A 172 0.20 -21.10 -4.52
C THR A 172 1.06 -19.96 -5.04
N VAL A 173 0.70 -18.72 -4.68
CA VAL A 173 1.47 -17.52 -5.03
C VAL A 173 1.50 -16.52 -3.88
N ASN A 174 2.52 -15.67 -3.90
CA ASN A 174 2.64 -14.55 -2.98
C ASN A 174 2.39 -13.25 -3.74
N PHE A 175 1.48 -12.42 -3.23
CA PHE A 175 1.20 -11.11 -3.81
C PHE A 175 1.10 -10.06 -2.70
N LEU A 176 1.91 -9.04 -2.78
CA LEU A 176 2.10 -8.05 -1.71
C LEU A 176 2.51 -8.75 -0.40
N ASP A 177 1.70 -8.60 0.64
CA ASP A 177 1.88 -9.23 1.94
C ASP A 177 0.89 -10.40 2.19
N LEU A 178 0.36 -11.00 1.11
CA LEU A 178 -0.62 -12.08 1.13
C LEU A 178 -0.08 -13.33 0.43
N ASN A 179 -0.16 -14.47 1.10
CA ASN A 179 -0.03 -15.79 0.48
C ASN A 179 -1.42 -16.30 0.10
N ILE A 180 -1.58 -16.77 -1.13
CA ILE A 180 -2.84 -17.23 -1.72
C ILE A 180 -2.63 -18.63 -2.24
N GLU A 181 -3.50 -19.55 -1.84
CA GLU A 181 -3.36 -20.96 -2.17
C GLU A 181 -4.70 -21.57 -2.56
N ASN A 182 -4.69 -22.40 -3.59
CA ASN A 182 -5.78 -23.29 -3.98
C ASN A 182 -5.47 -24.70 -3.49
N GLN A 183 -6.16 -25.14 -2.46
CA GLN A 183 -6.10 -26.52 -1.96
C GLN A 183 -7.39 -27.23 -2.37
N ASP A 184 -7.31 -28.05 -3.40
CA ASP A 184 -8.43 -28.88 -3.89
C ASP A 184 -9.74 -28.12 -4.13
N GLY A 185 -9.67 -26.92 -4.68
CA GLY A 185 -10.86 -26.09 -4.94
C GLY A 185 -11.32 -25.28 -3.74
N GLN A 186 -10.51 -25.17 -2.70
CA GLN A 186 -10.73 -24.27 -1.57
C GLN A 186 -9.68 -23.19 -1.55
N LEU A 187 -10.13 -21.93 -1.38
CA LEU A 187 -9.27 -20.77 -1.31
C LEU A 187 -8.72 -20.56 0.09
N TYR A 188 -7.43 -20.70 0.24
CA TYR A 188 -6.71 -20.35 1.47
C TYR A 188 -5.92 -19.07 1.30
N THR A 189 -5.98 -18.22 2.32
CA THR A 189 -5.19 -16.99 2.37
C THR A 189 -4.54 -16.85 3.74
N THR A 190 -3.30 -16.35 3.77
CA THR A 190 -2.57 -16.06 5.01
C THR A 190 -1.58 -14.91 4.81
N VAL A 191 -1.03 -14.40 5.89
CA VAL A 191 -0.01 -13.35 5.83
C VAL A 191 1.27 -13.92 5.23
N PHE A 192 1.79 -13.25 4.20
CA PHE A 192 3.10 -13.52 3.63
C PHE A 192 4.14 -12.56 4.21
N GLN A 193 5.28 -13.09 4.55
CA GLN A 193 6.48 -12.35 4.90
C GLN A 193 7.64 -12.86 4.04
N LYS A 194 8.38 -11.96 3.44
CA LYS A 194 9.55 -12.34 2.63
C LYS A 194 10.54 -13.13 3.52
N PRO A 195 11.27 -14.13 2.99
CA PRO A 195 12.24 -14.91 3.77
C PRO A 195 13.31 -14.06 4.47
N SER A 196 13.64 -12.90 3.88
CA SER A 196 14.57 -11.92 4.46
C SER A 196 13.93 -10.99 5.49
N HIS A 197 12.63 -11.15 5.77
CA HIS A 197 11.93 -10.29 6.74
C HIS A 197 12.34 -10.66 8.17
N GLU A 198 12.96 -9.71 8.84
CA GLU A 198 13.13 -9.75 10.29
C GLU A 198 11.95 -9.04 10.96
N PRO A 199 11.34 -9.59 12.00
CA PRO A 199 10.17 -9.02 12.67
C PRO A 199 10.56 -7.83 13.55
N ASN A 200 11.22 -6.83 12.95
CA ASN A 200 11.68 -5.62 13.61
C ASN A 200 10.55 -4.59 13.66
N TYR A 201 9.77 -4.64 14.72
CA TYR A 201 8.80 -3.59 15.05
C TYR A 201 9.47 -2.45 15.81
N LEU A 202 8.81 -1.28 15.86
CA LEU A 202 9.25 -0.18 16.70
C LEU A 202 9.39 -0.66 18.17
N PRO A 203 10.59 -0.66 18.77
CA PRO A 203 10.79 -1.18 20.12
C PRO A 203 9.92 -0.45 21.16
N PHE A 204 9.37 -1.18 22.11
CA PHE A 204 8.49 -0.59 23.12
C PHE A 204 9.21 0.43 24.02
N ASN A 205 10.49 0.25 24.28
CA ASN A 205 11.35 1.17 25.05
C ASN A 205 11.85 2.38 24.27
N SER A 206 11.47 2.51 22.96
CA SER A 206 11.82 3.67 22.16
C SER A 206 11.18 4.96 22.68
N ILE A 207 11.73 6.11 22.31
CA ILE A 207 11.23 7.44 22.72
C ILE A 207 9.88 7.82 22.09
N HIS A 208 9.37 7.04 21.15
CA HIS A 208 8.13 7.35 20.42
C HIS A 208 6.89 7.40 21.34
N PRO A 209 5.87 8.18 20.98
CA PRO A 209 4.63 8.26 21.72
C PRO A 209 3.97 6.89 21.97
N LEU A 210 3.41 6.70 23.17
CA LEU A 210 2.82 5.42 23.59
C LEU A 210 1.68 4.96 22.65
N HIS A 211 0.88 5.90 22.13
CA HIS A 211 -0.21 5.56 21.21
C HIS A 211 0.30 4.94 19.90
N MET A 212 1.43 5.38 19.38
CA MET A 212 2.06 4.78 18.20
C MET A 212 2.48 3.33 18.49
N LYS A 213 3.12 3.11 19.63
CA LYS A 213 3.53 1.77 20.07
C LYS A 213 2.35 0.85 20.31
N LYS A 214 1.29 1.32 20.99
CA LYS A 214 0.06 0.54 21.21
C LYS A 214 -0.69 0.21 19.92
N ASN A 215 -0.61 1.05 18.90
CA ASN A 215 -1.26 0.79 17.61
C ASN A 215 -0.64 -0.37 16.81
N ILE A 216 0.64 -0.72 17.03
CA ILE A 216 1.31 -1.79 16.29
C ILE A 216 0.66 -3.16 16.55
N PRO A 217 0.55 -3.66 17.81
CA PRO A 217 -0.12 -4.94 18.06
C PRO A 217 -1.55 -4.96 17.55
N PHE A 218 -2.29 -3.87 17.74
CA PHE A 218 -3.65 -3.71 17.24
C PHE A 218 -3.74 -3.86 15.71
N ALA A 219 -2.93 -3.11 14.97
CA ALA A 219 -2.96 -3.10 13.50
C ALA A 219 -2.51 -4.44 12.91
N MET A 220 -1.49 -5.07 13.51
CA MET A 220 -0.97 -6.36 13.04
C MET A 220 -1.95 -7.50 13.30
N LEU A 221 -2.63 -7.52 14.45
CA LEU A 221 -3.68 -8.50 14.71
C LEU A 221 -4.89 -8.31 13.78
N LEU A 222 -5.27 -7.07 13.51
CA LEU A 222 -6.31 -6.76 12.53
C LEU A 222 -5.94 -7.28 11.14
N ARG A 223 -4.67 -7.13 10.73
CA ARG A 223 -4.15 -7.71 9.49
C ARG A 223 -4.27 -9.23 9.50
N ALA A 224 -3.87 -9.89 10.59
CA ALA A 224 -3.96 -11.34 10.72
C ALA A 224 -5.39 -11.87 10.55
N ILE A 225 -6.40 -11.25 11.18
CA ILE A 225 -7.80 -11.65 11.03
C ILE A 225 -8.28 -11.45 9.58
N ARG A 226 -7.92 -10.34 8.95
CA ARG A 226 -8.34 -10.05 7.57
C ARG A 226 -7.76 -11.04 6.56
N TYR A 227 -6.49 -11.41 6.75
CA TYR A 227 -5.72 -12.20 5.77
C TYR A 227 -5.87 -13.71 5.97
N CYS A 228 -5.92 -14.19 7.21
CA CYS A 228 -6.01 -15.62 7.47
C CYS A 228 -7.43 -16.15 7.20
N SER A 229 -7.56 -17.09 6.28
CA SER A 229 -8.87 -17.64 5.90
C SER A 229 -9.44 -18.63 6.92
N THR A 230 -8.62 -19.28 7.73
CA THR A 230 -9.03 -20.23 8.76
C THR A 230 -8.57 -19.83 10.14
N PHE A 231 -9.27 -20.37 11.16
CA PHE A 231 -8.91 -20.13 12.57
C PHE A 231 -7.50 -20.62 12.90
N GLN A 232 -7.10 -21.77 12.36
CA GLN A 232 -5.76 -22.32 12.61
C GLN A 232 -4.65 -21.42 12.04
N LEU A 233 -4.82 -20.91 10.80
CA LEU A 233 -3.90 -19.98 10.20
C LEU A 233 -3.81 -18.67 10.99
N PHE A 234 -4.95 -18.18 11.50
CA PHE A 234 -5.00 -17.02 12.37
C PHE A 234 -4.26 -17.24 13.70
N LEU A 235 -4.46 -18.39 14.35
CA LEU A 235 -3.74 -18.73 15.59
C LEU A 235 -2.23 -18.75 15.37
N ASN A 236 -1.79 -19.41 14.32
CA ASN A 236 -0.38 -19.48 13.99
C ASN A 236 0.22 -18.08 13.76
N GLU A 237 -0.48 -17.21 13.04
CA GLU A 237 -0.02 -15.83 12.79
C GLU A 237 -0.05 -14.99 14.08
N ARG A 238 -1.08 -15.15 14.92
CA ARG A 238 -1.18 -14.48 16.21
C ARG A 238 0.00 -14.83 17.13
N GLU A 239 0.38 -16.11 17.20
CA GLU A 239 1.52 -16.55 18.02
C GLU A 239 2.85 -16.03 17.47
N LYS A 240 3.06 -16.07 16.15
CA LYS A 240 4.23 -15.44 15.51
C LYS A 240 4.32 -13.95 15.85
N LEU A 241 3.20 -13.23 15.75
CA LEU A 241 3.11 -11.81 16.08
C LEU A 241 3.43 -11.56 17.57
N ARG A 242 2.90 -12.40 18.47
CA ARG A 242 3.16 -12.31 19.91
C ARG A 242 4.66 -12.45 20.20
N MET A 243 5.30 -13.45 19.63
CA MET A 243 6.74 -13.68 19.79
C MET A 243 7.56 -12.50 19.24
N ALA A 244 7.21 -12.00 18.07
CA ALA A 244 7.87 -10.83 17.47
C ALA A 244 7.75 -9.58 18.35
N LEU A 245 6.58 -9.33 18.93
CA LEU A 245 6.35 -8.19 19.83
C LEU A 245 7.15 -8.33 21.13
N LEU A 246 7.23 -9.54 21.71
CA LEU A 246 8.03 -9.80 22.91
C LEU A 246 9.53 -9.55 22.66
N LEU A 247 10.05 -10.00 21.52
CA LEU A 247 11.43 -9.71 21.09
C LEU A 247 11.68 -8.20 20.96
N ASN A 248 10.68 -7.42 20.54
CA ASN A 248 10.71 -5.96 20.46
C ASN A 248 10.36 -5.27 21.81
N LYS A 249 10.48 -6.00 22.93
CA LYS A 249 10.32 -5.50 24.31
C LYS A 249 8.90 -5.02 24.68
N TYR A 250 7.87 -5.50 23.97
CA TYR A 250 6.49 -5.22 24.37
C TYR A 250 6.10 -6.03 25.60
N PRO A 251 5.54 -5.39 26.66
CA PRO A 251 5.00 -6.12 27.80
C PRO A 251 3.80 -6.98 27.40
N ASN A 252 3.71 -8.21 27.89
CA ASN A 252 2.59 -9.12 27.65
C ASN A 252 1.23 -8.44 27.89
N LYS A 253 1.09 -7.72 29.00
CA LYS A 253 -0.14 -6.98 29.34
C LYS A 253 -0.59 -6.01 28.23
N ILE A 254 0.34 -5.31 27.61
CA ILE A 254 0.05 -4.38 26.50
C ILE A 254 -0.37 -5.14 25.24
N ILE A 255 0.30 -6.28 24.95
CA ILE A 255 -0.06 -7.12 23.80
C ILE A 255 -1.49 -7.63 23.97
N ASP A 256 -1.82 -8.22 25.11
CA ASP A 256 -3.14 -8.79 25.41
C ASP A 256 -4.23 -7.69 25.44
N GLU A 257 -3.94 -6.53 26.04
CA GLU A 257 -4.83 -5.37 26.01
C GLU A 257 -5.17 -4.94 24.58
N GLN A 258 -4.18 -4.82 23.71
CA GLN A 258 -4.42 -4.38 22.34
C GLN A 258 -5.10 -5.46 21.47
N PHE A 259 -4.83 -6.74 21.72
CA PHE A 259 -5.53 -7.83 21.08
C PHE A 259 -7.03 -7.83 21.46
N ASN A 260 -7.34 -7.64 22.73
CA ASN A 260 -8.72 -7.51 23.20
C ASN A 260 -9.39 -6.24 22.65
N ASN A 261 -8.70 -5.09 22.66
CA ASN A 261 -9.22 -3.84 22.11
C ASN A 261 -9.57 -3.96 20.63
N MET A 262 -8.79 -4.72 19.87
CA MET A 262 -9.08 -4.96 18.47
C MET A 262 -10.36 -5.78 18.30
N LEU A 263 -10.57 -6.84 19.08
CA LEU A 263 -11.78 -7.64 19.04
C LEU A 263 -13.01 -6.82 19.46
N LEU A 264 -12.92 -6.08 20.56
CA LEU A 264 -14.00 -5.21 21.06
C LEU A 264 -14.42 -4.14 20.07
N LYS A 265 -13.48 -3.60 19.29
CA LYS A 265 -13.79 -2.60 18.24
C LYS A 265 -14.77 -3.13 17.19
N PHE A 266 -14.80 -4.44 16.97
CA PHE A 266 -15.71 -5.10 16.04
C PHE A 266 -16.86 -5.84 16.74
N ASN A 267 -17.13 -5.50 18.01
CA ASN A 267 -18.17 -6.11 18.83
C ASN A 267 -18.00 -7.63 18.98
N VAL A 268 -16.76 -8.11 19.00
CA VAL A 268 -16.42 -9.50 19.28
C VAL A 268 -16.23 -9.62 20.79
N ASN A 269 -17.30 -10.03 21.50
CA ASN A 269 -17.32 -10.09 22.97
C ASN A 269 -17.07 -11.50 23.52
N GLU A 270 -16.83 -12.47 22.65
CA GLU A 270 -16.53 -13.86 22.99
C GLU A 270 -15.16 -14.28 22.40
N PRO A 271 -14.51 -15.27 22.99
CA PRO A 271 -13.28 -15.82 22.44
C PRO A 271 -13.49 -16.35 21.04
N LEU A 272 -12.52 -16.08 20.14
CA LEU A 272 -12.53 -16.68 18.80
C LEU A 272 -12.27 -18.18 18.89
N THR A 273 -13.09 -18.94 18.20
CA THR A 273 -13.05 -20.41 18.09
C THR A 273 -13.15 -20.85 16.64
N VAL A 274 -12.90 -22.12 16.35
CA VAL A 274 -13.11 -22.70 15.00
C VAL A 274 -14.53 -22.43 14.49
N ASN A 275 -15.53 -22.49 15.37
CA ASN A 275 -16.95 -22.38 15.00
C ASN A 275 -17.39 -20.94 14.69
N ASN A 276 -16.81 -19.95 15.35
CA ASN A 276 -17.25 -18.55 15.21
C ASN A 276 -16.29 -17.68 14.38
N TYR A 277 -15.07 -18.15 14.08
CA TYR A 277 -14.03 -17.37 13.42
C TYR A 277 -14.46 -16.80 12.07
N ILE A 278 -15.03 -17.62 11.19
CA ILE A 278 -15.43 -17.20 9.83
C ILE A 278 -16.46 -16.07 9.91
N ARG A 279 -17.44 -16.18 10.81
CA ARG A 279 -18.46 -15.15 11.02
C ARG A 279 -17.83 -13.82 11.46
N TYR A 280 -16.96 -13.85 12.47
CA TYR A 280 -16.30 -12.63 12.95
C TYR A 280 -15.30 -12.06 11.95
N ARG A 281 -14.55 -12.91 11.26
CA ARG A 281 -13.69 -12.48 10.15
C ARG A 281 -14.49 -11.71 9.10
N GLN A 282 -15.67 -12.19 8.73
CA GLN A 282 -16.52 -11.53 7.74
C GLN A 282 -17.02 -10.16 8.23
N ILE A 283 -17.35 -10.03 9.51
CA ILE A 283 -17.69 -8.74 10.14
C ILE A 283 -16.52 -7.77 10.02
N VAL A 284 -15.29 -8.22 10.34
CA VAL A 284 -14.08 -7.39 10.26
C VAL A 284 -13.75 -6.97 8.82
N ILE A 285 -13.97 -7.86 7.84
CA ILE A 285 -13.73 -7.57 6.41
C ILE A 285 -14.76 -6.57 5.87
N ASN A 286 -16.02 -6.71 6.25
CA ASN A 286 -17.11 -5.85 5.76
C ASN A 286 -17.23 -4.52 6.52
N SER A 287 -16.51 -4.38 7.64
CA SER A 287 -16.53 -3.14 8.40
C SER A 287 -16.03 -1.97 7.57
N PRO A 288 -16.74 -0.84 7.55
CA PRO A 288 -16.34 0.32 6.77
C PRO A 288 -14.96 0.82 7.20
N ILE A 289 -14.08 1.02 6.23
CA ILE A 289 -12.82 1.71 6.47
C ILE A 289 -13.20 3.17 6.73
N LYS A 290 -12.81 3.71 7.90
CA LYS A 290 -12.97 5.15 8.14
C LYS A 290 -12.22 5.90 7.05
N GLU A 291 -12.95 6.63 6.22
CA GLU A 291 -12.35 7.53 5.25
C GLU A 291 -11.46 8.54 6.01
N LYS A 292 -10.24 8.71 5.52
CA LYS A 292 -9.39 9.78 6.03
C LYS A 292 -10.07 11.10 5.70
N GLN A 293 -10.37 11.89 6.70
CA GLN A 293 -10.82 13.26 6.45
C GLN A 293 -9.76 13.95 5.60
N LEU A 294 -10.20 14.46 4.44
CA LEU A 294 -9.33 15.21 3.56
C LEU A 294 -8.90 16.49 4.29
N VAL A 295 -7.60 16.62 4.48
CA VAL A 295 -7.03 17.83 5.07
C VAL A 295 -7.19 18.97 4.07
N ASN A 296 -7.92 20.00 4.45
CA ASN A 296 -7.98 21.22 3.66
C ASN A 296 -6.68 22.01 3.89
N TYR A 297 -5.71 21.84 2.99
CA TYR A 297 -4.40 22.48 3.10
C TYR A 297 -4.46 24.02 3.03
N GLU A 298 -5.48 24.59 2.40
CA GLU A 298 -5.69 26.04 2.33
C GLU A 298 -6.16 26.63 3.68
N LYS A 299 -6.81 25.79 4.52
CA LYS A 299 -7.30 26.13 5.86
C LYS A 299 -6.61 25.35 6.98
N SER A 300 -5.37 24.96 6.78
CA SER A 300 -4.60 24.22 7.79
C SER A 300 -3.22 24.81 8.01
N ILE A 301 -2.81 24.94 9.26
CA ILE A 301 -1.46 25.31 9.65
C ILE A 301 -0.77 24.12 10.33
N PHE A 302 0.41 23.75 9.84
CA PHE A 302 1.18 22.66 10.42
C PHE A 302 2.16 23.18 11.46
N VAL A 303 1.98 22.77 12.69
CA VAL A 303 2.86 23.11 13.83
C VAL A 303 3.64 21.87 14.23
N HIS A 304 4.96 21.90 14.12
CA HIS A 304 5.80 20.79 14.52
C HIS A 304 6.41 21.04 15.89
N PHE A 305 6.35 20.03 16.75
CA PHE A 305 7.04 20.05 18.05
C PHE A 305 7.89 18.80 18.24
N THR A 306 8.95 18.92 18.99
CA THR A 306 9.81 17.79 19.32
C THR A 306 9.21 17.03 20.50
N TYR A 307 8.86 15.77 20.28
CA TYR A 307 8.27 14.94 21.30
C TYR A 307 9.29 14.53 22.36
N CYS A 308 8.93 14.69 23.63
CA CYS A 308 9.60 14.06 24.76
C CYS A 308 8.56 13.49 25.75
N SER A 309 9.00 12.58 26.60
CA SER A 309 8.08 11.86 27.52
C SER A 309 7.38 12.79 28.53
N SER A 310 8.00 13.94 28.87
CA SER A 310 7.40 14.96 29.75
C SER A 310 6.31 15.78 29.06
N MET A 311 6.25 15.78 27.72
CA MET A 311 5.29 16.59 26.93
C MET A 311 4.08 15.77 26.44
N LYS A 312 3.71 14.70 27.11
CA LYS A 312 2.56 13.84 26.71
C LYS A 312 1.24 14.60 26.57
N THR A 313 1.03 15.60 27.41
CA THR A 313 -0.20 16.41 27.42
C THR A 313 -0.12 17.65 26.53
N PHE A 314 1.04 17.92 25.91
CA PHE A 314 1.23 19.12 25.10
C PHE A 314 0.20 19.26 23.98
N PRO A 315 -0.14 18.21 23.18
CA PRO A 315 -1.15 18.36 22.13
C PRO A 315 -2.50 18.85 22.62
N ILE A 316 -2.97 18.31 23.75
CA ILE A 316 -4.25 18.71 24.35
C ILE A 316 -4.17 20.16 24.84
N LYS A 317 -3.11 20.52 25.59
CA LYS A 317 -2.91 21.87 26.08
C LYS A 317 -2.78 22.89 24.95
N PHE A 318 -2.11 22.52 23.86
CA PHE A 318 -1.95 23.38 22.70
C PHE A 318 -3.32 23.71 22.07
N HIS A 319 -4.17 22.71 21.82
CA HIS A 319 -5.50 22.95 21.24
C HIS A 319 -6.38 23.78 22.18
N THR A 320 -6.36 23.50 23.49
CA THR A 320 -7.08 24.32 24.49
C THR A 320 -6.62 25.78 24.51
N LEU A 321 -5.29 26.00 24.41
CA LEU A 321 -4.75 27.35 24.35
C LEU A 321 -5.07 28.04 23.01
N TRP A 322 -5.01 27.29 21.89
CA TRP A 322 -5.38 27.80 20.58
C TRP A 322 -6.82 28.32 20.57
N GLU A 323 -7.77 27.49 21.03
CA GLU A 323 -9.17 27.87 21.15
C GLU A 323 -9.33 29.09 22.06
N LYS A 324 -8.71 29.07 23.24
CA LYS A 324 -8.82 30.18 24.24
C LYS A 324 -8.36 31.52 23.67
N TYR A 325 -7.24 31.58 22.96
CA TYR A 325 -6.63 32.83 22.53
C TYR A 325 -7.01 33.28 21.12
N PHE A 326 -7.43 32.36 20.27
CA PHE A 326 -7.71 32.65 18.85
C PHE A 326 -9.19 32.49 18.47
N ASP A 327 -10.08 32.08 19.37
CA ASP A 327 -11.51 31.84 19.09
C ASP A 327 -12.19 33.05 18.39
N LYS A 328 -11.85 34.26 18.76
CA LYS A 328 -12.38 35.51 18.14
C LYS A 328 -11.47 36.12 17.07
N SER A 329 -10.42 35.43 16.68
CA SER A 329 -9.45 35.91 15.70
C SER A 329 -9.70 35.32 14.31
N PRO A 330 -9.45 36.03 13.20
CA PRO A 330 -9.51 35.46 11.86
C PRO A 330 -8.65 34.21 11.66
N ILE A 331 -7.59 34.04 12.47
CA ILE A 331 -6.72 32.86 12.43
C ILE A 331 -7.44 31.57 12.90
N ASN A 332 -8.59 31.70 13.58
CA ASN A 332 -9.39 30.56 14.01
C ASN A 332 -10.12 29.85 12.83
N GLU A 333 -10.18 30.50 11.67
CA GLU A 333 -10.63 29.83 10.44
C GLU A 333 -9.63 28.75 9.95
N VAL A 334 -8.42 28.75 10.51
CA VAL A 334 -7.34 27.82 10.17
C VAL A 334 -7.22 26.74 11.23
N THR A 335 -7.32 25.48 10.82
CA THR A 335 -7.19 24.32 11.71
C THR A 335 -5.71 24.02 12.01
N PRO A 336 -5.23 24.11 13.25
CA PRO A 336 -3.86 23.75 13.60
C PRO A 336 -3.69 22.22 13.63
N ILE A 337 -2.75 21.71 12.84
CA ILE A 337 -2.39 20.29 12.79
C ILE A 337 -1.03 20.12 13.45
N LEU A 338 -0.99 19.39 14.57
CA LEU A 338 0.24 19.11 15.28
C LEU A 338 0.98 17.90 14.70
N GLY A 339 2.22 18.13 14.29
CA GLY A 339 3.15 17.09 13.89
C GLY A 339 4.25 16.86 14.94
N THR A 340 4.56 15.62 15.25
CA THR A 340 5.67 15.28 16.15
C THR A 340 6.97 15.08 15.38
N ARG A 341 8.06 15.61 15.90
CA ARG A 341 9.44 15.33 15.44
C ARG A 341 10.21 14.59 16.53
N ASN A 342 11.04 13.64 16.14
CA ASN A 342 12.00 13.03 17.07
C ASN A 342 13.22 13.93 17.22
N VAL A 343 13.79 13.97 18.43
CA VAL A 343 15.01 14.78 18.72
C VAL A 343 16.17 14.27 17.92
N ASP A 344 16.28 12.95 17.82
CA ASP A 344 17.42 12.27 17.21
C ASP A 344 16.92 11.07 16.42
N ASN A 345 17.27 10.97 15.16
CA ASN A 345 16.97 9.80 14.35
C ASN A 345 18.26 9.31 13.67
N LEU A 346 18.33 7.99 13.48
CA LEU A 346 19.45 7.33 12.82
C LEU A 346 19.75 7.93 11.45
N GLN A 347 18.73 8.37 10.73
CA GLN A 347 18.88 9.01 9.42
C GLN A 347 19.73 10.29 9.51
N ARG A 348 19.50 11.17 10.51
CA ARG A 348 20.33 12.35 10.72
C ARG A 348 21.76 12.01 11.08
N ARG A 349 21.96 10.97 11.91
CA ARG A 349 23.31 10.51 12.28
C ARG A 349 24.05 9.86 11.11
N LEU A 350 23.36 9.10 10.28
CA LEU A 350 23.95 8.41 9.12
C LEU A 350 24.20 9.35 7.92
N ILE A 351 23.36 10.38 7.73
CA ILE A 351 23.54 11.35 6.62
C ILE A 351 24.62 12.39 6.93
N HIS A 352 24.96 12.62 8.19
CA HIS A 352 26.04 13.56 8.57
C HIS A 352 27.47 13.09 8.26
N THR A 353 27.63 11.92 7.65
CA THR A 353 28.94 11.44 7.17
C THR A 353 29.35 11.99 5.81
N LYS A 354 28.59 12.92 5.20
CA LYS A 354 29.13 13.73 4.10
C LYS A 354 30.09 14.75 4.71
N SER A 355 31.37 14.42 4.65
CA SER A 355 32.45 15.38 4.94
C SER A 355 32.16 16.69 4.22
N LYS A 356 32.11 17.77 4.97
CA LYS A 356 32.35 19.10 4.43
C LYS A 356 33.82 19.12 4.03
N ASN A 357 34.13 18.89 2.78
CA ASN A 357 35.33 19.37 2.11
C ASN A 357 34.90 20.42 1.11
#